data_6e5ca66cca2f0522db2237a0af2efcea
#
_entry.id   6e5ca66cca2f0522db2237a0af2efcea
#
_cell.length_a   1.000
_cell.length_b   1.000
_cell.length_c   1.000
_cell.angle_alpha   90.00
_cell.angle_beta   90.00
_cell.angle_gamma   90.00
#
_symmetry.space_group_name_H-M   'P 1'
#
loop_
_entity.id
_entity.type
_entity.pdbx_description
1 polymer ?
#
loop_
_entity_poly.entity_id
_entity_poly.type
_entity_poly.pdbx_seq_one_letter_code
_entity_poly.pdbx_strand_id
1 'polypeptide(L)'
;MRIAEIKRTTAETDIALKLNLDGKGVSVVSTGCGFLDHMLTLFSKHGRFDLELTCKGDTYVDDHHTVEDVGIALGQAFSQALGDKKGICRYGDTTLAMDESLILTAVDISGRACLGYALQIPTQKVGTFDTELTEEFFLGFVRNANLTLHIRQLAGSNSHHIIEGTFKSFGRSMKKAVAIDAAFANEIPSTKGVL
;
A
#
# COMPACT_ATOMS: atom_id res chain seq x y z
N MET A 1 3.27 19.83 4.97
CA MET A 1 2.48 18.57 5.15
C MET A 1 2.30 17.94 3.77
N ARG A 2 2.63 16.65 3.65
CA ARG A 2 2.52 15.89 2.40
C ARG A 2 1.16 15.20 2.36
N ILE A 3 0.16 15.90 1.82
CA ILE A 3 -1.23 15.48 1.79
C ILE A 3 -1.68 15.36 0.33
N ALA A 4 -2.46 14.34 0.02
CA ALA A 4 -3.11 14.16 -1.27
C ALA A 4 -4.60 13.86 -1.10
N GLU A 5 -5.41 14.32 -2.03
CA GLU A 5 -6.82 14.01 -2.14
C GLU A 5 -7.10 13.48 -3.55
N ILE A 6 -7.66 12.27 -3.63
CA ILE A 6 -8.01 11.61 -4.89
C ILE A 6 -9.52 11.40 -4.92
N LYS A 7 -10.11 11.77 -6.06
CA LYS A 7 -11.46 11.36 -6.45
C LYS A 7 -11.35 10.60 -7.75
N ARG A 8 -11.83 9.36 -7.77
CA ARG A 8 -11.79 8.50 -8.94
C ARG A 8 -13.13 7.81 -9.11
N THR A 9 -13.80 8.09 -10.20
CA THR A 9 -15.09 7.51 -10.53
C THR A 9 -14.99 6.81 -11.88
N THR A 10 -15.42 5.56 -11.92
CA THR A 10 -15.56 4.74 -13.13
C THR A 10 -17.03 4.28 -13.25
N ALA A 11 -17.30 3.39 -14.20
CA ALA A 11 -18.61 2.71 -14.26
C ALA A 11 -18.80 1.69 -13.13
N GLU A 12 -17.71 1.26 -12.50
CA GLU A 12 -17.66 0.14 -11.54
C GLU A 12 -17.45 0.61 -10.11
N THR A 13 -16.73 1.71 -9.91
CA THR A 13 -16.35 2.21 -8.57
C THR A 13 -16.46 3.73 -8.47
N ASP A 14 -16.77 4.22 -7.27
CA ASP A 14 -16.69 5.64 -6.91
C ASP A 14 -15.88 5.79 -5.62
N ILE A 15 -14.68 6.37 -5.75
CA ILE A 15 -13.67 6.44 -4.69
C ILE A 15 -13.39 7.88 -4.31
N ALA A 16 -13.41 8.16 -3.00
CA ALA A 16 -12.86 9.37 -2.41
C ALA A 16 -11.81 8.97 -1.36
N LEU A 17 -10.59 9.49 -1.54
CA LEU A 17 -9.45 9.15 -0.70
C LEU A 17 -8.69 10.42 -0.30
N LYS A 18 -8.32 10.51 0.99
CA LYS A 18 -7.39 11.51 1.51
C LYS A 18 -6.27 10.80 2.27
N LEU A 19 -5.04 11.13 1.93
CA LEU A 19 -3.83 10.57 2.51
C LEU A 19 -2.95 11.68 3.08
N ASN A 20 -2.45 11.47 4.31
CA ASN A 20 -1.40 12.30 4.91
C ASN A 20 -0.20 11.43 5.26
N LEU A 21 0.94 11.65 4.58
CA LEU A 21 2.18 10.90 4.83
C LEU A 21 2.83 11.24 6.17
N ASP A 22 2.56 12.43 6.71
CA ASP A 22 3.10 12.94 7.98
C ASP A 22 2.10 12.76 9.14
N GLY A 23 1.28 11.70 9.05
CA GLY A 23 0.19 11.40 9.98
C GLY A 23 0.61 10.71 11.27
N LYS A 24 -0.40 10.24 12.01
CA LYS A 24 -0.26 9.49 13.27
C LYS A 24 -0.78 8.06 13.18
N GLY A 25 -1.26 7.63 12.02
CA GLY A 25 -1.87 6.32 11.79
C GLY A 25 -3.34 6.29 12.21
N VAL A 26 -4.06 7.38 11.97
CA VAL A 26 -5.52 7.44 12.12
C VAL A 26 -6.15 7.09 10.78
N SER A 27 -7.15 6.21 10.80
CA SER A 27 -7.83 5.81 9.56
C SER A 27 -9.34 5.73 9.74
N VAL A 28 -10.04 6.11 8.66
CA VAL A 28 -11.47 5.87 8.45
C VAL A 28 -11.59 5.24 7.06
N VAL A 29 -11.87 3.95 7.00
CA VAL A 29 -11.90 3.18 5.75
C VAL A 29 -13.24 2.47 5.62
N SER A 30 -13.87 2.60 4.46
CA SER A 30 -15.13 1.94 4.11
C SER A 30 -15.15 1.68 2.61
N THR A 31 -14.79 0.45 2.20
CA THR A 31 -14.74 0.04 0.80
C THR A 31 -15.91 -0.87 0.39
N GLY A 32 -16.64 -1.39 1.36
CA GLY A 32 -17.61 -2.46 1.14
C GLY A 32 -17.01 -3.86 1.23
N CYS A 33 -15.67 -3.98 1.18
CA CYS A 33 -14.93 -5.22 1.39
C CYS A 33 -14.28 -5.19 2.79
N GLY A 34 -14.88 -5.85 3.79
CA GLY A 34 -14.47 -5.73 5.19
C GLY A 34 -13.05 -6.21 5.47
N PHE A 35 -12.56 -7.22 4.73
CA PHE A 35 -11.18 -7.67 4.88
C PHE A 35 -10.18 -6.63 4.36
N LEU A 36 -10.46 -5.99 3.22
CA LEU A 36 -9.64 -4.89 2.70
C LEU A 36 -9.64 -3.70 3.66
N ASP A 37 -10.79 -3.33 4.22
CA ASP A 37 -10.91 -2.26 5.23
C ASP A 37 -9.98 -2.52 6.41
N HIS A 38 -9.95 -3.77 6.90
CA HIS A 38 -9.06 -4.19 7.98
C HIS A 38 -7.58 -4.07 7.55
N MET A 39 -7.22 -4.55 6.36
CA MET A 39 -5.84 -4.48 5.85
C MET A 39 -5.35 -3.03 5.71
N LEU A 40 -6.18 -2.13 5.19
CA LEU A 40 -5.84 -0.73 5.02
C LEU A 40 -5.74 0.03 6.37
N THR A 41 -6.56 -0.36 7.34
CA THR A 41 -6.45 0.14 8.73
C THR A 41 -5.10 -0.25 9.34
N LEU A 42 -4.66 -1.50 9.14
CA LEU A 42 -3.34 -1.96 9.60
C LEU A 42 -2.19 -1.26 8.87
N PHE A 43 -2.29 -1.12 7.55
CA PHE A 43 -1.33 -0.37 6.74
C PHE A 43 -1.17 1.06 7.27
N SER A 44 -2.27 1.79 7.44
CA SER A 44 -2.29 3.14 7.99
C SER A 44 -1.64 3.20 9.38
N LYS A 45 -2.06 2.30 10.29
CA LYS A 45 -1.57 2.27 11.67
C LYS A 45 -0.07 2.01 11.76
N HIS A 46 0.43 1.02 11.02
CA HIS A 46 1.84 0.61 11.05
C HIS A 46 2.74 1.54 10.23
N GLY A 47 2.20 2.15 9.16
CA GLY A 47 2.86 3.19 8.37
C GLY A 47 2.85 4.57 9.02
N ARG A 48 1.99 4.79 10.03
CA ARG A 48 1.73 6.10 10.62
C ARG A 48 1.19 7.12 9.62
N PHE A 49 0.50 6.66 8.59
CA PHE A 49 -0.22 7.49 7.65
C PHE A 49 -1.62 7.78 8.18
N ASP A 50 -2.16 9.00 7.97
CA ASP A 50 -3.59 9.18 8.17
C ASP A 50 -4.30 8.93 6.85
N LEU A 51 -5.36 8.12 6.88
CA LEU A 51 -6.07 7.65 5.70
C LEU A 51 -7.59 7.77 5.91
N GLU A 52 -8.23 8.61 5.10
CA GLU A 52 -9.68 8.61 4.93
C GLU A 52 -9.98 8.03 3.56
N LEU A 53 -10.79 6.97 3.48
CA LEU A 53 -11.08 6.29 2.23
C LEU A 53 -12.51 5.76 2.23
N THR A 54 -13.25 6.12 1.20
CA THR A 54 -14.54 5.52 0.89
C THR A 54 -14.54 5.01 -0.55
N CYS A 55 -15.11 3.84 -0.76
CA CYS A 55 -15.39 3.29 -2.09
C CYS A 55 -16.81 2.75 -2.13
N LYS A 56 -17.53 3.05 -3.22
CA LYS A 56 -18.77 2.38 -3.59
C LYS A 56 -18.49 1.61 -4.86
N GLY A 57 -18.26 0.31 -4.73
CA GLY A 57 -18.00 -0.59 -5.85
C GLY A 57 -19.20 -1.47 -6.16
N ASP A 58 -19.13 -2.15 -7.29
CA ASP A 58 -20.08 -3.13 -7.77
C ASP A 58 -19.89 -4.51 -7.13
N THR A 59 -19.74 -4.55 -5.80
CA THR A 59 -19.45 -5.76 -4.99
C THR A 59 -20.51 -6.87 -5.12
N TYR A 60 -21.63 -6.60 -5.80
CA TYR A 60 -22.58 -7.64 -6.19
C TYR A 60 -22.06 -8.54 -7.32
N VAL A 61 -21.03 -8.10 -8.06
CA VAL A 61 -20.27 -8.91 -9.02
C VAL A 61 -19.25 -9.75 -8.27
N ASP A 62 -18.26 -9.09 -7.71
CA ASP A 62 -17.24 -9.57 -6.77
C ASP A 62 -16.48 -8.38 -6.18
N ASP A 63 -15.40 -8.63 -5.43
CA ASP A 63 -14.59 -7.56 -4.83
C ASP A 63 -13.44 -7.07 -5.75
N HIS A 64 -13.26 -7.62 -6.95
CA HIS A 64 -12.09 -7.39 -7.81
C HIS A 64 -11.92 -5.92 -8.15
N HIS A 65 -12.94 -5.31 -8.78
CA HIS A 65 -12.89 -3.90 -9.20
C HIS A 65 -12.65 -2.95 -8.02
N THR A 66 -13.28 -3.23 -6.88
CA THR A 66 -13.09 -2.45 -5.65
C THR A 66 -11.65 -2.52 -5.16
N VAL A 67 -11.06 -3.71 -5.10
CA VAL A 67 -9.71 -3.93 -4.56
C VAL A 67 -8.64 -3.34 -5.46
N GLU A 68 -8.72 -3.58 -6.77
CA GLU A 68 -7.80 -3.02 -7.76
C GLU A 68 -7.86 -1.49 -7.77
N ASP A 69 -9.06 -0.92 -7.88
CA ASP A 69 -9.27 0.52 -8.00
C ASP A 69 -8.88 1.29 -6.72
N VAL A 70 -9.06 0.69 -5.56
CA VAL A 70 -8.54 1.23 -4.28
C VAL A 70 -7.01 1.20 -4.27
N GLY A 71 -6.39 0.14 -4.78
CA GLY A 71 -4.94 0.07 -4.98
C GLY A 71 -4.43 1.19 -5.89
N ILE A 72 -5.10 1.41 -7.03
CA ILE A 72 -4.81 2.49 -7.99
C ILE A 72 -4.92 3.86 -7.29
N ALA A 73 -6.04 4.13 -6.63
CA ALA A 73 -6.28 5.42 -5.98
C ALA A 73 -5.26 5.71 -4.86
N LEU A 74 -4.90 4.69 -4.07
CA LEU A 74 -3.90 4.82 -3.02
C LEU A 74 -2.50 5.07 -3.62
N GLY A 75 -2.15 4.38 -4.72
CA GLY A 75 -0.89 4.61 -5.45
C GLY A 75 -0.79 6.04 -5.99
N GLN A 76 -1.86 6.55 -6.59
CA GLN A 76 -1.95 7.95 -7.05
C GLN A 76 -1.79 8.94 -5.90
N ALA A 77 -2.41 8.68 -4.75
CA ALA A 77 -2.29 9.52 -3.57
C ALA A 77 -0.85 9.57 -3.04
N PHE A 78 -0.14 8.44 -2.99
CA PHE A 78 1.27 8.42 -2.63
C PHE A 78 2.13 9.20 -3.63
N SER A 79 1.94 9.00 -4.93
CA SER A 79 2.65 9.74 -5.96
C SER A 79 2.44 11.25 -5.83
N GLN A 80 1.21 11.68 -5.64
CA GLN A 80 0.85 13.09 -5.48
C GLN A 80 1.44 13.69 -4.19
N ALA A 81 1.31 12.99 -3.06
CA ALA A 81 1.78 13.47 -1.76
C ALA A 81 3.32 13.56 -1.67
N LEU A 82 4.04 12.70 -2.40
CA LEU A 82 5.51 12.72 -2.47
C LEU A 82 6.06 13.91 -3.26
N GLY A 83 5.28 14.48 -4.17
CA GLY A 83 5.68 15.64 -4.95
C GLY A 83 6.98 15.41 -5.72
N ASP A 84 7.97 16.29 -5.55
CA ASP A 84 9.27 16.23 -6.23
C ASP A 84 10.25 15.21 -5.61
N LYS A 85 9.83 14.50 -4.56
CA LYS A 85 10.60 13.45 -3.87
C LYS A 85 11.94 13.91 -3.26
N LYS A 86 12.14 15.22 -3.06
CA LYS A 86 13.34 15.73 -2.39
C LYS A 86 13.37 15.31 -0.93
N GLY A 87 14.55 14.99 -0.46
CA GLY A 87 14.83 14.66 0.92
C GLY A 87 14.25 13.34 1.43
N ILE A 88 13.56 12.55 0.60
CA ILE A 88 13.06 11.24 1.05
C ILE A 88 14.20 10.24 1.22
N CYS A 89 14.05 9.29 2.15
CA CYS A 89 14.99 8.17 2.29
C CYS A 89 15.00 7.25 1.05
N ARG A 90 13.91 7.26 0.25
CA ARG A 90 13.73 6.50 -0.97
C ARG A 90 13.58 4.99 -0.78
N TYR A 91 14.41 4.37 0.04
CA TYR A 91 14.42 2.94 0.32
C TYR A 91 13.79 2.64 1.67
N GLY A 92 13.07 1.54 1.74
CA GLY A 92 12.53 1.02 3.00
C GLY A 92 12.31 -0.47 2.90
N ASP A 93 12.71 -1.18 3.93
CA ASP A 93 12.51 -2.61 4.05
C ASP A 93 12.02 -2.97 5.45
N THR A 94 11.28 -4.05 5.56
CA THR A 94 10.85 -4.58 6.84
C THR A 94 10.64 -6.08 6.73
N THR A 95 11.25 -6.82 7.63
CA THR A 95 10.86 -8.18 7.93
C THR A 95 10.00 -8.15 9.19
N LEU A 96 8.78 -8.71 9.11
CA LEU A 96 7.79 -8.64 10.17
C LEU A 96 7.21 -10.02 10.45
N ALA A 97 7.17 -10.37 11.73
CA ALA A 97 6.51 -11.58 12.19
C ALA A 97 5.03 -11.31 12.52
N MET A 98 4.17 -12.21 12.10
CA MET A 98 2.76 -12.30 12.50
C MET A 98 2.48 -13.75 12.86
N ASP A 99 2.59 -14.07 14.14
CA ASP A 99 2.56 -15.43 14.69
C ASP A 99 3.54 -16.36 13.92
N GLU A 100 3.06 -17.37 13.23
CA GLU A 100 3.87 -18.30 12.43
C GLU A 100 4.32 -17.75 11.08
N SER A 101 3.74 -16.61 10.66
CA SER A 101 4.06 -15.98 9.39
C SER A 101 5.21 -14.97 9.53
N LEU A 102 6.14 -15.01 8.58
CA LEU A 102 7.26 -14.10 8.49
C LEU A 102 7.31 -13.51 7.08
N ILE A 103 7.08 -12.21 6.97
CA ILE A 103 6.98 -11.49 5.70
C ILE A 103 8.06 -10.43 5.59
N LEU A 104 8.72 -10.39 4.44
CA LEU A 104 9.63 -9.32 4.05
C LEU A 104 8.99 -8.47 2.96
N THR A 105 9.02 -7.15 3.13
CA THR A 105 8.74 -6.18 2.08
C THR A 105 9.92 -5.25 1.89
N ALA A 106 10.26 -4.92 0.64
CA ALA A 106 11.30 -3.95 0.28
C ALA A 106 10.79 -3.00 -0.79
N VAL A 107 10.98 -1.71 -0.58
CA VAL A 107 10.48 -0.61 -1.42
C VAL A 107 11.65 0.21 -1.94
N ASP A 108 11.61 0.56 -3.23
CA ASP A 108 12.40 1.63 -3.84
C ASP A 108 11.46 2.62 -4.55
N ILE A 109 11.38 3.86 -4.07
CA ILE A 109 10.62 4.94 -4.73
C ILE A 109 11.44 5.42 -5.94
N SER A 110 11.51 4.58 -6.95
CA SER A 110 12.43 4.68 -8.08
C SER A 110 11.88 5.45 -9.28
N GLY A 111 10.59 5.81 -9.29
CA GLY A 111 9.90 6.31 -10.48
C GLY A 111 9.59 5.23 -11.53
N ARG A 112 9.80 3.94 -11.20
CA ARG A 112 9.56 2.80 -12.10
C ARG A 112 8.71 1.75 -11.41
N ALA A 113 7.57 1.42 -12.01
CA ALA A 113 6.67 0.40 -11.49
C ALA A 113 7.25 -1.01 -11.67
N CYS A 114 7.46 -1.73 -10.57
CA CYS A 114 7.85 -3.13 -10.59
C CYS A 114 7.34 -3.82 -9.33
N LEU A 115 6.60 -4.91 -9.48
CA LEU A 115 6.16 -5.75 -8.39
C LEU A 115 6.84 -7.11 -8.45
N GLY A 116 7.60 -7.45 -7.41
CA GLY A 116 8.11 -8.79 -7.18
C GLY A 116 7.28 -9.50 -6.11
N TYR A 117 6.17 -10.12 -6.52
CA TYR A 117 5.24 -10.80 -5.63
C TYR A 117 5.60 -12.27 -5.46
N ALA A 118 5.71 -12.73 -4.20
CA ALA A 118 6.00 -14.13 -3.90
C ALA A 118 5.38 -14.53 -2.56
N LEU A 119 4.07 -14.49 -2.50
CA LEU A 119 3.27 -15.11 -1.44
C LEU A 119 2.70 -16.45 -1.93
N GLN A 120 2.64 -17.42 -1.03
CA GLN A 120 1.97 -18.69 -1.21
C GLN A 120 0.82 -18.75 -0.21
N ILE A 121 -0.35 -18.30 -0.63
CA ILE A 121 -1.53 -18.21 0.22
C ILE A 121 -2.32 -19.51 0.07
N PRO A 122 -2.45 -20.35 1.13
CA PRO A 122 -2.92 -21.72 0.97
C PRO A 122 -4.43 -21.86 0.71
N THR A 123 -5.24 -20.85 1.05
CA THR A 123 -6.69 -20.88 0.83
C THR A 123 -7.11 -19.88 -0.24
N GLN A 124 -8.18 -20.21 -0.98
CA GLN A 124 -8.74 -19.31 -1.99
C GLN A 124 -9.46 -18.09 -1.39
N LYS A 125 -9.95 -18.22 -0.15
CA LYS A 125 -10.68 -17.13 0.52
C LYS A 125 -10.27 -16.96 1.98
N VAL A 126 -10.36 -15.73 2.46
CA VAL A 126 -10.39 -15.37 3.88
C VAL A 126 -11.69 -14.62 4.14
N GLY A 127 -12.64 -15.25 4.82
CA GLY A 127 -14.01 -14.77 4.86
C GLY A 127 -14.62 -14.77 3.46
N THR A 128 -15.08 -13.63 3.00
CA THR A 128 -15.61 -13.42 1.64
C THR A 128 -14.54 -12.96 0.64
N PHE A 129 -13.37 -12.55 1.11
CA PHE A 129 -12.28 -11.99 0.31
C PHE A 129 -11.52 -13.08 -0.45
N ASP A 130 -11.43 -12.97 -1.77
CA ASP A 130 -10.60 -13.83 -2.59
C ASP A 130 -9.13 -13.47 -2.44
N THR A 131 -8.29 -14.45 -2.09
CA THR A 131 -6.89 -14.19 -1.72
C THR A 131 -6.02 -13.73 -2.89
N GLU A 132 -6.40 -14.05 -4.14
CA GLU A 132 -5.75 -13.56 -5.36
C GLU A 132 -5.82 -12.04 -5.48
N LEU A 133 -6.85 -11.39 -4.91
CA LEU A 133 -7.01 -9.94 -4.94
C LEU A 133 -5.92 -9.20 -4.16
N THR A 134 -5.17 -9.90 -3.31
CA THR A 134 -4.00 -9.32 -2.64
C THR A 134 -2.95 -8.88 -3.66
N GLU A 135 -2.67 -9.68 -4.68
CA GLU A 135 -1.74 -9.33 -5.74
C GLU A 135 -2.27 -8.16 -6.59
N GLU A 136 -3.56 -8.17 -6.94
CA GLU A 136 -4.20 -7.12 -7.73
C GLU A 136 -4.16 -5.76 -7.04
N PHE A 137 -4.38 -5.72 -5.72
CA PHE A 137 -4.19 -4.51 -4.93
C PHE A 137 -2.78 -3.94 -5.08
N PHE A 138 -1.75 -4.77 -4.90
CA PHE A 138 -0.35 -4.33 -4.99
C PHE A 138 0.06 -3.97 -6.42
N LEU A 139 -0.48 -4.63 -7.44
CA LEU A 139 -0.28 -4.26 -8.84
C LEU A 139 -0.86 -2.87 -9.13
N GLY A 140 -2.11 -2.63 -8.75
CA GLY A 140 -2.76 -1.32 -8.88
C GLY A 140 -1.96 -0.22 -8.17
N PHE A 141 -1.54 -0.48 -6.93
CA PHE A 141 -0.74 0.45 -6.14
C PHE A 141 0.61 0.76 -6.79
N VAL A 142 1.42 -0.24 -7.11
CA VAL A 142 2.79 -0.09 -7.62
C VAL A 142 2.82 0.66 -8.95
N ARG A 143 1.88 0.34 -9.84
CA ARG A 143 1.76 0.99 -11.16
C ARG A 143 1.45 2.47 -11.06
N ASN A 144 0.67 2.89 -10.05
CA ASN A 144 0.24 4.27 -9.89
C ASN A 144 1.12 5.08 -8.93
N ALA A 145 1.79 4.43 -7.98
CA ALA A 145 2.82 5.05 -7.14
C ALA A 145 4.18 5.18 -7.86
N ASN A 146 4.36 4.50 -9.00
CA ASN A 146 5.62 4.46 -9.75
C ASN A 146 6.82 4.07 -8.89
N LEU A 147 6.71 2.95 -8.17
CA LEU A 147 7.77 2.43 -7.31
C LEU A 147 8.02 0.94 -7.56
N THR A 148 9.16 0.47 -7.09
CA THR A 148 9.46 -0.96 -7.01
C THR A 148 9.10 -1.48 -5.64
N LEU A 149 8.36 -2.59 -5.59
CA LEU A 149 7.99 -3.30 -4.36
C LEU A 149 8.31 -4.79 -4.51
N HIS A 150 9.06 -5.32 -3.58
CA HIS A 150 9.20 -6.76 -3.41
C HIS A 150 8.46 -7.22 -2.15
N ILE A 151 7.70 -8.31 -2.29
CA ILE A 151 6.99 -8.99 -1.20
C ILE A 151 7.46 -10.44 -1.20
N ARG A 152 8.00 -10.92 -0.08
CA ARG A 152 8.49 -12.27 0.09
C ARG A 152 7.91 -12.89 1.36
N GLN A 153 7.26 -14.03 1.21
CA GLN A 153 6.92 -14.88 2.33
C GLN A 153 8.13 -15.75 2.69
N LEU A 154 8.62 -15.60 3.91
CA LEU A 154 9.76 -16.37 4.42
C LEU A 154 9.27 -17.57 5.24
N ALA A 155 8.11 -17.46 5.90
CA ALA A 155 7.39 -18.52 6.60
C ALA A 155 5.91 -18.16 6.68
N GLY A 156 5.07 -19.13 7.02
CA GLY A 156 3.64 -18.94 7.29
C GLY A 156 2.76 -19.96 6.60
N SER A 157 1.64 -20.28 7.23
CA SER A 157 0.66 -21.25 6.76
C SER A 157 -0.79 -20.79 6.89
N ASN A 158 -1.05 -19.73 7.66
CA ASN A 158 -2.38 -19.15 7.81
C ASN A 158 -2.55 -18.00 6.79
N SER A 159 -3.52 -18.12 5.89
CA SER A 159 -3.79 -17.14 4.83
C SER A 159 -4.04 -15.72 5.36
N HIS A 160 -4.79 -15.60 6.47
CA HIS A 160 -5.05 -14.30 7.10
C HIS A 160 -3.74 -13.69 7.61
N HIS A 161 -2.93 -14.47 8.37
CA HIS A 161 -1.66 -13.99 8.93
C HIS A 161 -0.65 -13.60 7.85
N ILE A 162 -0.59 -14.33 6.74
CA ILE A 162 0.27 -14.01 5.59
C ILE A 162 -0.12 -12.65 5.00
N ILE A 163 -1.40 -12.44 4.71
CA ILE A 163 -1.90 -11.19 4.11
C ILE A 163 -1.76 -10.04 5.11
N GLU A 164 -2.18 -10.23 6.35
CA GLU A 164 -2.06 -9.21 7.40
C GLU A 164 -0.60 -8.82 7.66
N GLY A 165 0.29 -9.80 7.78
CA GLY A 165 1.74 -9.57 7.89
C GLY A 165 2.29 -8.76 6.72
N THR A 166 1.77 -9.00 5.51
CA THR A 166 2.15 -8.25 4.31
C THR A 166 1.76 -6.78 4.40
N PHE A 167 0.51 -6.46 4.73
CA PHE A 167 0.07 -5.06 4.84
C PHE A 167 0.76 -4.30 5.98
N LYS A 168 1.00 -4.96 7.11
CA LYS A 168 1.78 -4.40 8.23
C LYS A 168 3.24 -4.11 7.83
N SER A 169 3.90 -5.10 7.21
CA SER A 169 5.27 -4.98 6.74
C SER A 169 5.39 -3.88 5.69
N PHE A 170 4.48 -3.86 4.71
CA PHE A 170 4.42 -2.85 3.66
C PHE A 170 4.24 -1.44 4.24
N GLY A 171 3.30 -1.23 5.18
CA GLY A 171 3.13 0.06 5.84
C GLY A 171 4.41 0.56 6.51
N ARG A 172 5.14 -0.34 7.20
CA ARG A 172 6.42 0.01 7.84
C ARG A 172 7.52 0.32 6.83
N SER A 173 7.60 -0.43 5.73
CA SER A 173 8.58 -0.19 4.66
C SER A 173 8.31 1.14 3.96
N MET A 174 7.05 1.43 3.65
CA MET A 174 6.65 2.72 3.08
C MET A 174 6.97 3.88 4.02
N LYS A 175 6.72 3.74 5.34
CA LYS A 175 7.09 4.76 6.33
C LYS A 175 8.58 5.10 6.27
N LYS A 176 9.46 4.09 6.19
CA LYS A 176 10.90 4.30 6.06
C LYS A 176 11.25 5.00 4.75
N ALA A 177 10.70 4.51 3.63
CA ALA A 177 11.00 5.03 2.29
C ALA A 177 10.60 6.50 2.10
N VAL A 178 9.44 6.91 2.66
CA VAL A 178 8.93 8.29 2.55
C VAL A 178 9.49 9.24 3.62
N ALA A 179 10.22 8.73 4.63
CA ALA A 179 10.78 9.56 5.69
C ALA A 179 11.71 10.63 5.10
N ILE A 180 11.67 11.82 5.67
CA ILE A 180 12.57 12.90 5.26
C ILE A 180 13.89 12.78 6.04
N ASP A 181 14.98 12.69 5.31
CA ASP A 181 16.33 12.83 5.86
C ASP A 181 16.66 14.32 5.93
N ALA A 182 16.70 14.85 7.15
CA ALA A 182 16.92 16.28 7.38
C ALA A 182 18.31 16.75 6.91
N ALA A 183 19.30 15.85 6.86
CA ALA A 183 20.65 16.17 6.40
C ALA A 183 20.70 16.40 4.88
N PHE A 184 19.77 15.81 4.13
CA PHE A 184 19.69 15.85 2.66
C PHE A 184 18.35 16.37 2.15
N ALA A 185 17.62 17.18 2.92
CA ALA A 185 16.23 17.58 2.67
C ALA A 185 15.97 18.25 1.31
N ASN A 186 17.00 18.83 0.70
CA ASN A 186 16.91 19.53 -0.60
C ASN A 186 17.46 18.69 -1.77
N GLU A 187 17.91 17.49 -1.53
CA GLU A 187 18.51 16.63 -2.54
C GLU A 187 17.51 15.57 -3.03
N ILE A 188 17.58 15.23 -4.31
CA ILE A 188 16.93 14.05 -4.84
C ILE A 188 17.86 12.86 -4.60
N PRO A 189 17.44 11.79 -3.89
CA PRO A 189 18.29 10.66 -3.54
C PRO A 189 18.55 9.76 -4.76
N SER A 190 19.18 10.31 -5.79
CA SER A 190 19.46 9.64 -7.06
C SER A 190 20.71 10.24 -7.71
N THR A 191 21.65 9.39 -8.13
CA THR A 191 22.81 9.80 -8.93
C THR A 191 22.44 10.36 -10.30
N LYS A 192 21.18 10.12 -10.74
CA LYS A 192 20.63 10.67 -12.00
C LYS A 192 20.04 12.08 -11.82
N GLY A 193 19.88 12.55 -10.57
CA GLY A 193 19.23 13.82 -10.25
C GLY A 193 17.70 13.84 -10.45
N VAL A 194 17.08 12.68 -10.77
CA VAL A 194 15.64 12.49 -10.97
C VAL A 194 15.19 11.13 -10.42
N LEU A 195 13.88 11.03 -10.06
CA LEU A 195 13.18 9.81 -9.63
C LEU A 195 11.80 9.72 -10.31
#